data_39a0256a67d2dde3e17b34083153f6f9
#
_entry.id   39a0256a67d2dde3e17b34083153f6f9
#
_cell.length_a   1.000
_cell.length_b   1.000
_cell.length_c   1.000
_cell.angle_alpha   90.00
_cell.angle_beta   90.00
_cell.angle_gamma   90.00
#
_symmetry.space_group_name_H-M   'P 1'
#
loop_
_entity.id
_entity.type
_entity.pdbx_description
1 polymer ?
#
loop_
_entity_poly.entity_id
_entity_poly.type
_entity_poly.pdbx_seq_one_letter_code
_entity_poly.pdbx_strand_id
1 'polypeptide(L)'
;MIKANEYRTVTCGELREENIGQQVRVAGWVENIRDHGGVMFLDIRDQYGVLQVVVHNDELLKDINKECTVTLSGTVVKRDEETINKKIATGFVEVHTEDIKVLGKCKNVLPFEVATSTNTNEEVILKYLFLDLRNPKVHNNIMIRSQIITFLRNKMNEMGFMEIQTPILSTSSPEGARDYLIPSRKHKGRFYALPQAPQIFKQLLMVSGFDRYFQIAPCFRDEDARADRSPGEFYQLDFEMAFATQEDVFAVAEEVLYETFKKFSNKEVSKPPFARIPYAESMLKYGTDKPDLRNPLVIVEISDMFEETDFAPFRKKTVRSINVPNAAGQSKKWFKKMEEFALSIGMKGLGYVKVRDDLTFDGPIDKFLKEGDREELISRNGSKAGDVIYFIADTAQEAPKLAGQIRTEVAKRLDLIDTSRFEMCFIVDFPMFERDEETNQIIFTHNPFSMPQGGLDSLLNKDPEEVLAYQYDIVCNGVELSSGAVRNHDIEIMKKAFELAGYSEDDLKAKFSALYNAFQYGAPPHAGMAPGVDRMIMLLTEEENIREVIAFPMNSNAQDLLLGSPGEVTEQQLREVHIKLR
;
A
#
# COMPACT_ATOMS: atom_id res chain seq x y z
N MET A 1 14.10 -17.87 -23.31
CA MET A 1 13.49 -18.71 -24.37
C MET A 1 12.92 -19.98 -23.76
N ILE A 2 11.67 -20.31 -24.11
CA ILE A 2 11.03 -21.56 -23.69
C ILE A 2 11.64 -22.70 -24.52
N LYS A 3 11.84 -23.86 -23.88
CA LYS A 3 12.19 -25.09 -24.64
C LYS A 3 11.01 -25.50 -25.50
N ALA A 4 11.25 -25.75 -26.80
CA ALA A 4 10.29 -26.34 -27.70
C ALA A 4 9.81 -27.70 -27.17
N ASN A 5 8.50 -27.96 -27.31
CA ASN A 5 7.86 -29.21 -26.91
C ASN A 5 6.74 -29.59 -27.91
N GLU A 6 5.97 -30.65 -27.61
CA GLU A 6 4.90 -31.12 -28.47
C GLU A 6 3.75 -30.08 -28.68
N TYR A 7 3.57 -29.12 -27.76
CA TYR A 7 2.49 -28.12 -27.84
C TYR A 7 2.93 -26.84 -28.54
N ARG A 8 4.21 -26.42 -28.39
CA ARG A 8 4.71 -25.17 -28.97
C ARG A 8 6.22 -25.20 -29.21
N THR A 9 6.64 -24.54 -30.29
CA THR A 9 8.07 -24.28 -30.61
C THR A 9 8.47 -22.84 -30.27
N VAL A 10 7.51 -21.91 -30.27
CA VAL A 10 7.65 -20.48 -29.95
C VAL A 10 6.48 -19.99 -29.14
N THR A 11 6.60 -18.84 -28.49
CA THR A 11 5.50 -18.16 -27.79
C THR A 11 4.74 -17.21 -28.73
N CYS A 12 3.52 -16.84 -28.33
CA CYS A 12 2.70 -15.90 -29.08
C CYS A 12 3.30 -14.48 -29.14
N GLY A 13 4.25 -14.14 -28.26
CA GLY A 13 4.88 -12.82 -28.22
C GLY A 13 6.25 -12.72 -28.90
N GLU A 14 6.86 -13.85 -29.33
CA GLU A 14 8.26 -13.87 -29.82
C GLU A 14 8.41 -13.55 -31.30
N LEU A 15 7.39 -13.79 -32.14
CA LEU A 15 7.52 -13.70 -33.59
C LEU A 15 7.73 -12.27 -34.09
N ARG A 16 8.66 -12.12 -35.05
CA ARG A 16 9.02 -10.86 -35.71
C ARG A 16 9.20 -11.10 -37.20
N GLU A 17 9.50 -10.04 -37.97
CA GLU A 17 9.71 -10.11 -39.43
C GLU A 17 10.85 -11.06 -39.82
N GLU A 18 11.89 -11.25 -38.99
CA GLU A 18 12.96 -12.22 -39.19
C GLU A 18 12.52 -13.70 -39.20
N ASN A 19 11.32 -13.95 -38.67
CA ASN A 19 10.75 -15.30 -38.63
C ASN A 19 9.89 -15.64 -39.85
N ILE A 20 9.71 -14.71 -40.80
CA ILE A 20 8.92 -14.93 -42.03
C ILE A 20 9.43 -16.15 -42.78
N GLY A 21 8.51 -17.04 -43.20
CA GLY A 21 8.78 -18.29 -43.87
C GLY A 21 9.10 -19.47 -42.96
N GLN A 22 9.26 -19.25 -41.65
CA GLN A 22 9.48 -20.33 -40.69
C GLN A 22 8.18 -21.10 -40.39
N GLN A 23 8.32 -22.42 -40.25
CA GLN A 23 7.29 -23.29 -39.71
C GLN A 23 7.35 -23.24 -38.19
N VAL A 24 6.24 -22.83 -37.54
CA VAL A 24 6.14 -22.71 -36.11
C VAL A 24 4.94 -23.48 -35.56
N ARG A 25 5.02 -23.84 -34.29
CA ARG A 25 3.89 -24.31 -33.50
C ARG A 25 3.68 -23.37 -32.32
N VAL A 26 2.44 -22.88 -32.16
CA VAL A 26 2.05 -22.00 -31.05
C VAL A 26 0.92 -22.62 -30.27
N ALA A 27 0.82 -22.28 -28.98
CA ALA A 27 -0.30 -22.69 -28.13
C ALA A 27 -0.72 -21.52 -27.23
N GLY A 28 -2.03 -21.36 -27.04
CA GLY A 28 -2.57 -20.28 -26.23
C GLY A 28 -4.10 -20.34 -26.16
N TRP A 29 -4.67 -19.28 -25.63
CA TRP A 29 -6.12 -19.07 -25.55
C TRP A 29 -6.60 -18.28 -26.77
N VAL A 30 -7.76 -18.66 -27.30
CA VAL A 30 -8.44 -17.92 -28.38
C VAL A 30 -9.11 -16.68 -27.79
N GLU A 31 -8.50 -15.53 -28.00
CA GLU A 31 -9.02 -14.26 -27.47
C GLU A 31 -10.16 -13.71 -28.35
N ASN A 32 -9.97 -13.69 -29.67
CA ASN A 32 -10.96 -13.23 -30.63
C ASN A 32 -11.05 -14.15 -31.84
N ILE A 33 -12.24 -14.17 -32.44
CA ILE A 33 -12.53 -14.84 -33.72
C ILE A 33 -13.23 -13.83 -34.62
N ARG A 34 -12.71 -13.60 -35.82
CA ARG A 34 -13.27 -12.66 -36.79
C ARG A 34 -13.39 -13.33 -38.16
N ASP A 35 -14.53 -13.13 -38.82
CA ASP A 35 -14.77 -13.56 -40.19
C ASP A 35 -14.67 -12.35 -41.13
N HIS A 36 -13.86 -12.45 -42.17
CA HIS A 36 -13.71 -11.46 -43.22
C HIS A 36 -13.89 -12.13 -44.58
N GLY A 37 -15.16 -12.42 -44.93
CA GLY A 37 -15.53 -12.91 -46.26
C GLY A 37 -15.01 -14.31 -46.58
N GLY A 38 -15.00 -15.22 -45.59
CA GLY A 38 -14.56 -16.62 -45.74
C GLY A 38 -13.12 -16.88 -45.34
N VAL A 39 -12.41 -15.85 -44.90
CA VAL A 39 -11.09 -16.01 -44.20
C VAL A 39 -11.30 -15.70 -42.74
N MET A 40 -10.93 -16.66 -41.88
CA MET A 40 -11.09 -16.52 -40.44
C MET A 40 -9.78 -16.07 -39.80
N PHE A 41 -9.89 -15.12 -38.88
CA PHE A 41 -8.78 -14.59 -38.09
C PHE A 41 -8.99 -14.91 -36.63
N LEU A 42 -7.96 -15.54 -36.02
CA LEU A 42 -7.91 -15.80 -34.59
C LEU A 42 -6.82 -14.93 -33.96
N ASP A 43 -7.12 -14.30 -32.84
CA ASP A 43 -6.09 -13.78 -31.94
C ASP A 43 -5.80 -14.83 -30.87
N ILE A 44 -4.59 -15.37 -30.87
CA ILE A 44 -4.14 -16.35 -29.90
C ILE A 44 -3.26 -15.64 -28.87
N ARG A 45 -3.60 -15.77 -27.62
CA ARG A 45 -2.92 -15.14 -26.49
C ARG A 45 -2.24 -16.18 -25.60
N ASP A 46 -1.01 -15.91 -25.20
CA ASP A 46 -0.34 -16.58 -24.08
C ASP A 46 0.22 -15.55 -23.09
N GLN A 47 1.03 -15.97 -22.13
CA GLN A 47 1.66 -15.07 -21.14
C GLN A 47 2.55 -14.01 -21.79
N TYR A 48 3.08 -14.25 -22.98
CA TYR A 48 4.12 -13.45 -23.63
C TYR A 48 3.57 -12.47 -24.65
N GLY A 49 2.32 -12.64 -25.08
CA GLY A 49 1.69 -11.74 -26.03
C GLY A 49 0.54 -12.33 -26.80
N VAL A 50 0.16 -11.61 -27.86
CA VAL A 50 -0.95 -11.96 -28.78
C VAL A 50 -0.38 -12.14 -30.16
N LEU A 51 -0.85 -13.17 -30.86
CA LEU A 51 -0.48 -13.50 -32.26
C LEU A 51 -1.75 -13.63 -33.09
N GLN A 52 -1.81 -12.97 -34.25
CA GLN A 52 -2.86 -13.22 -35.22
C GLN A 52 -2.56 -14.50 -36.00
N VAL A 53 -3.58 -15.32 -36.17
CA VAL A 53 -3.56 -16.55 -36.95
C VAL A 53 -4.63 -16.48 -38.03
N VAL A 54 -4.27 -16.84 -39.26
CA VAL A 54 -5.18 -16.89 -40.42
C VAL A 54 -5.56 -18.34 -40.68
N VAL A 55 -6.87 -18.59 -40.80
CA VAL A 55 -7.44 -19.89 -41.07
C VAL A 55 -8.26 -19.82 -42.33
N HIS A 56 -7.86 -20.59 -43.35
CA HIS A 56 -8.56 -20.64 -44.66
C HIS A 56 -9.64 -21.72 -44.71
N ASN A 57 -9.64 -22.66 -43.79
CA ASN A 57 -10.64 -23.74 -43.70
C ASN A 57 -11.44 -23.59 -42.41
N ASP A 58 -12.68 -23.11 -42.50
CA ASP A 58 -13.59 -22.86 -41.39
C ASP A 58 -14.00 -24.16 -40.62
N GLU A 59 -13.91 -25.31 -41.27
CA GLU A 59 -14.12 -26.62 -40.60
C GLU A 59 -13.21 -26.82 -39.38
N LEU A 60 -12.01 -26.23 -39.41
CA LEU A 60 -11.04 -26.28 -38.28
C LEU A 60 -11.56 -25.53 -37.05
N LEU A 61 -12.53 -24.63 -37.17
CA LEU A 61 -13.05 -23.82 -36.10
C LEU A 61 -14.35 -24.34 -35.48
N LYS A 62 -14.90 -25.45 -35.97
CA LYS A 62 -16.21 -25.99 -35.60
C LYS A 62 -16.43 -26.19 -34.09
N ASP A 63 -15.36 -26.50 -33.36
CA ASP A 63 -15.37 -26.73 -31.89
C ASP A 63 -14.63 -25.65 -31.11
N ILE A 64 -14.31 -24.51 -31.75
CA ILE A 64 -13.51 -23.44 -31.18
C ILE A 64 -14.39 -22.25 -30.87
N ASN A 65 -14.35 -21.78 -29.63
CA ASN A 65 -14.96 -20.54 -29.18
C ASN A 65 -13.95 -19.71 -28.38
N LYS A 66 -14.33 -18.49 -28.02
CA LYS A 66 -13.49 -17.64 -27.17
C LYS A 66 -13.06 -18.37 -25.90
N GLU A 67 -11.81 -18.11 -25.49
CA GLU A 67 -11.17 -18.67 -24.30
C GLU A 67 -10.95 -20.20 -24.33
N CYS A 68 -11.19 -20.89 -25.48
CA CYS A 68 -10.63 -22.23 -25.68
C CYS A 68 -9.11 -22.18 -25.69
N THR A 69 -8.45 -23.21 -25.20
CA THR A 69 -7.01 -23.41 -25.43
C THR A 69 -6.77 -24.27 -26.66
N VAL A 70 -5.87 -23.80 -27.51
CA VAL A 70 -5.52 -24.49 -28.76
C VAL A 70 -4.00 -24.61 -28.91
N THR A 71 -3.57 -25.60 -29.69
CA THR A 71 -2.27 -25.62 -30.35
C THR A 71 -2.45 -25.68 -31.85
N LEU A 72 -1.63 -24.98 -32.58
CA LEU A 72 -1.69 -24.93 -34.04
C LEU A 72 -0.27 -24.86 -34.64
N SER A 73 -0.14 -25.38 -35.85
CA SER A 73 1.11 -25.32 -36.63
C SER A 73 0.86 -24.54 -37.91
N GLY A 74 1.80 -23.73 -38.32
CA GLY A 74 1.65 -22.93 -39.52
C GLY A 74 2.91 -22.19 -39.91
N THR A 75 2.83 -21.48 -41.06
CA THR A 75 3.91 -20.66 -41.58
C THR A 75 3.76 -19.22 -41.14
N VAL A 76 4.84 -18.60 -40.72
CA VAL A 76 4.89 -17.17 -40.41
C VAL A 76 4.88 -16.37 -41.72
N VAL A 77 3.95 -15.45 -41.85
CA VAL A 77 3.74 -14.61 -43.04
C VAL A 77 3.77 -13.13 -42.64
N LYS A 78 4.26 -12.27 -43.53
CA LYS A 78 4.17 -10.81 -43.33
C LYS A 78 2.72 -10.36 -43.52
N ARG A 79 2.23 -9.48 -42.66
CA ARG A 79 0.93 -8.83 -42.85
C ARG A 79 0.98 -7.80 -43.96
N ASP A 80 -0.12 -7.62 -44.64
CA ASP A 80 -0.31 -6.50 -45.56
C ASP A 80 -0.18 -5.16 -44.84
N GLU A 81 0.36 -4.15 -45.51
CA GLU A 81 0.62 -2.83 -44.92
C GLU A 81 -0.62 -2.22 -44.25
N GLU A 82 -1.80 -2.43 -44.81
CA GLU A 82 -3.07 -1.94 -44.28
C GLU A 82 -3.56 -2.68 -43.02
N THR A 83 -3.05 -3.89 -42.78
CA THR A 83 -3.46 -4.76 -41.65
C THR A 83 -2.45 -4.80 -40.52
N ILE A 84 -1.32 -4.08 -40.64
CA ILE A 84 -0.28 -3.99 -39.58
C ILE A 84 -0.88 -3.42 -38.30
N ASN A 85 -0.74 -4.16 -37.19
CA ASN A 85 -1.19 -3.73 -35.87
C ASN A 85 -0.01 -3.31 -34.97
N LYS A 86 0.32 -2.02 -34.96
CA LYS A 86 1.40 -1.45 -34.16
C LYS A 86 1.20 -1.54 -32.63
N LYS A 87 0.02 -1.96 -32.17
CA LYS A 87 -0.28 -2.06 -30.72
C LYS A 87 0.24 -3.35 -30.10
N ILE A 88 0.56 -4.37 -30.89
CA ILE A 88 1.10 -5.64 -30.41
C ILE A 88 2.49 -5.90 -31.00
N ALA A 89 3.34 -6.56 -30.24
CA ALA A 89 4.73 -6.77 -30.62
C ALA A 89 4.90 -7.63 -31.90
N THR A 90 3.94 -8.52 -32.16
CA THR A 90 3.88 -9.40 -33.33
C THR A 90 3.10 -8.81 -34.50
N GLY A 91 2.71 -7.55 -34.42
CA GLY A 91 1.74 -6.93 -35.34
C GLY A 91 2.16 -6.78 -36.79
N PHE A 92 3.42 -7.06 -37.16
CA PHE A 92 3.94 -7.08 -38.52
C PHE A 92 3.83 -8.46 -39.19
N VAL A 93 3.57 -9.51 -38.39
CA VAL A 93 3.50 -10.88 -38.85
C VAL A 93 2.20 -11.55 -38.40
N GLU A 94 1.85 -12.63 -39.06
CA GLU A 94 0.76 -13.52 -38.72
C GLU A 94 1.15 -14.96 -39.04
N VAL A 95 0.40 -15.94 -38.56
CA VAL A 95 0.64 -17.35 -38.86
C VAL A 95 -0.52 -17.88 -39.70
N HIS A 96 -0.23 -18.37 -40.90
CA HIS A 96 -1.18 -19.10 -41.72
C HIS A 96 -1.17 -20.57 -41.33
N THR A 97 -2.30 -21.07 -40.85
CA THR A 97 -2.39 -22.44 -40.31
C THR A 97 -3.30 -23.34 -41.14
N GLU A 98 -2.94 -24.62 -41.21
CA GLU A 98 -3.72 -25.69 -41.80
C GLU A 98 -4.12 -26.76 -40.75
N ASP A 99 -3.63 -26.63 -39.52
CA ASP A 99 -3.85 -27.60 -38.44
C ASP A 99 -4.09 -26.88 -37.10
N ILE A 100 -5.24 -27.13 -36.49
CA ILE A 100 -5.58 -26.62 -35.15
C ILE A 100 -6.13 -27.76 -34.32
N LYS A 101 -5.55 -27.95 -33.12
CA LYS A 101 -6.02 -28.92 -32.15
C LYS A 101 -6.51 -28.21 -30.89
N VAL A 102 -7.77 -28.46 -30.50
CA VAL A 102 -8.30 -27.99 -29.22
C VAL A 102 -7.69 -28.81 -28.09
N LEU A 103 -7.04 -28.12 -27.14
CA LEU A 103 -6.46 -28.69 -25.93
C LEU A 103 -7.44 -28.63 -24.75
N GLY A 104 -8.22 -27.54 -24.68
CA GLY A 104 -9.23 -27.34 -23.65
C GLY A 104 -10.44 -26.59 -24.20
N LYS A 105 -11.61 -27.23 -24.12
CA LYS A 105 -12.88 -26.59 -24.54
C LYS A 105 -13.32 -25.56 -23.52
N CYS A 106 -13.91 -24.47 -23.98
CA CYS A 106 -14.53 -23.44 -23.15
C CYS A 106 -16.06 -23.49 -23.28
N LYS A 107 -16.79 -23.03 -22.27
CA LYS A 107 -18.24 -22.84 -22.34
C LYS A 107 -18.57 -21.73 -23.36
N ASN A 108 -19.67 -21.89 -24.08
CA ASN A 108 -20.10 -20.89 -25.08
C ASN A 108 -20.47 -19.54 -24.47
N VAL A 109 -20.93 -19.53 -23.21
CA VAL A 109 -21.27 -18.31 -22.47
C VAL A 109 -20.28 -18.14 -21.32
N LEU A 110 -19.49 -17.08 -21.41
CA LEU A 110 -18.58 -16.66 -20.34
C LEU A 110 -19.35 -15.89 -19.28
N PRO A 111 -18.92 -15.93 -18.00
CA PRO A 111 -19.52 -15.11 -16.95
C PRO A 111 -19.31 -13.59 -17.18
N PHE A 112 -18.27 -13.23 -17.90
CA PHE A 112 -17.95 -11.87 -18.38
C PHE A 112 -16.96 -11.95 -19.54
N GLU A 113 -16.85 -10.85 -20.29
CA GLU A 113 -15.82 -10.69 -21.32
C GLU A 113 -14.47 -10.40 -20.65
N VAL A 114 -13.46 -11.23 -20.90
CA VAL A 114 -12.12 -11.14 -20.28
C VAL A 114 -11.48 -9.77 -20.52
N ALA A 115 -11.54 -9.25 -21.74
CA ALA A 115 -10.91 -7.97 -22.10
C ALA A 115 -11.49 -6.75 -21.35
N THR A 116 -12.72 -6.84 -20.85
CA THR A 116 -13.42 -5.77 -20.13
C THR A 116 -13.87 -6.18 -18.73
N SER A 117 -13.23 -7.18 -18.15
CA SER A 117 -13.56 -7.73 -16.82
C SER A 117 -13.56 -6.66 -15.72
N THR A 118 -12.70 -5.66 -15.80
CA THR A 118 -12.64 -4.52 -14.87
C THR A 118 -13.94 -3.73 -14.73
N ASN A 119 -14.88 -3.88 -15.68
CA ASN A 119 -16.21 -3.26 -15.63
C ASN A 119 -17.29 -4.19 -15.02
N THR A 120 -16.90 -5.38 -14.59
CA THR A 120 -17.82 -6.41 -14.06
C THR A 120 -17.93 -6.26 -12.53
N ASN A 121 -19.06 -6.71 -11.99
CA ASN A 121 -19.27 -6.74 -10.54
C ASN A 121 -18.18 -7.59 -9.85
N GLU A 122 -17.62 -7.06 -8.77
CA GLU A 122 -16.51 -7.67 -8.02
C GLU A 122 -16.81 -9.12 -7.57
N GLU A 123 -18.01 -9.40 -7.08
CA GLU A 123 -18.38 -10.75 -6.65
C GLU A 123 -18.33 -11.78 -7.78
N VAL A 124 -18.67 -11.36 -9.01
CA VAL A 124 -18.59 -12.24 -10.19
C VAL A 124 -17.14 -12.45 -10.57
N ILE A 125 -16.33 -11.39 -10.57
CA ILE A 125 -14.87 -11.48 -10.83
C ILE A 125 -14.23 -12.46 -9.85
N LEU A 126 -14.44 -12.30 -8.55
CA LEU A 126 -13.82 -13.11 -7.52
C LEU A 126 -14.19 -14.60 -7.60
N LYS A 127 -15.39 -14.94 -8.09
CA LYS A 127 -15.78 -16.33 -8.35
C LYS A 127 -15.07 -16.96 -9.56
N TYR A 128 -14.68 -16.14 -10.54
CA TYR A 128 -14.05 -16.57 -11.79
C TYR A 128 -12.69 -15.91 -12.00
N LEU A 129 -11.97 -15.68 -10.93
CA LEU A 129 -10.72 -14.92 -10.91
C LEU A 129 -9.65 -15.48 -11.88
N PHE A 130 -9.66 -16.79 -12.13
CA PHE A 130 -8.81 -17.42 -13.13
C PHE A 130 -9.10 -16.94 -14.59
N LEU A 131 -10.28 -16.39 -14.86
CA LEU A 131 -10.59 -15.72 -16.13
C LEU A 131 -10.12 -14.25 -16.10
N ASP A 132 -10.36 -13.55 -15.00
CA ASP A 132 -9.93 -12.16 -14.82
C ASP A 132 -8.41 -12.01 -14.90
N LEU A 133 -7.65 -12.94 -14.35
CA LEU A 133 -6.19 -13.01 -14.47
C LEU A 133 -5.69 -13.15 -15.92
N ARG A 134 -6.57 -13.39 -16.89
CA ARG A 134 -6.26 -13.35 -18.33
C ARG A 134 -6.44 -11.96 -18.93
N ASN A 135 -7.11 -11.04 -18.24
CA ASN A 135 -7.20 -9.63 -18.65
C ASN A 135 -5.79 -9.03 -18.72
N PRO A 136 -5.40 -8.37 -19.82
CA PRO A 136 -4.03 -7.87 -19.99
C PRO A 136 -3.55 -6.95 -18.87
N LYS A 137 -4.43 -6.08 -18.34
CA LYS A 137 -4.09 -5.17 -17.24
C LYS A 137 -3.81 -5.95 -15.96
N VAL A 138 -4.76 -6.81 -15.55
CA VAL A 138 -4.67 -7.63 -14.33
C VAL A 138 -3.46 -8.57 -14.40
N HIS A 139 -3.30 -9.24 -15.55
CA HIS A 139 -2.15 -10.09 -15.82
C HIS A 139 -0.82 -9.35 -15.65
N ASN A 140 -0.71 -8.16 -16.23
CA ASN A 140 0.49 -7.34 -16.16
C ASN A 140 0.83 -6.94 -14.71
N ASN A 141 -0.17 -6.62 -13.88
CA ASN A 141 0.05 -6.31 -12.46
C ASN A 141 0.76 -7.47 -11.74
N ILE A 142 0.34 -8.70 -11.98
CA ILE A 142 0.95 -9.90 -11.38
C ILE A 142 2.35 -10.16 -11.95
N MET A 143 2.56 -9.91 -13.26
CA MET A 143 3.88 -10.01 -13.89
C MET A 143 4.87 -8.99 -13.30
N ILE A 144 4.44 -7.74 -13.16
CA ILE A 144 5.23 -6.67 -12.53
C ILE A 144 5.54 -7.03 -11.07
N ARG A 145 4.54 -7.52 -10.32
CA ARG A 145 4.75 -8.03 -8.95
C ARG A 145 5.89 -9.04 -8.87
N SER A 146 5.89 -10.03 -9.73
CA SER A 146 6.94 -11.06 -9.78
C SER A 146 8.32 -10.47 -10.07
N GLN A 147 8.39 -9.52 -11.00
CA GLN A 147 9.65 -8.85 -11.37
C GLN A 147 10.17 -7.96 -10.23
N ILE A 148 9.29 -7.22 -9.55
CA ILE A 148 9.66 -6.38 -8.40
C ILE A 148 10.20 -7.25 -7.26
N ILE A 149 9.53 -8.33 -6.90
CA ILE A 149 9.98 -9.24 -5.84
C ILE A 149 11.37 -9.82 -6.17
N THR A 150 11.58 -10.23 -7.41
CA THR A 150 12.89 -10.72 -7.87
C THR A 150 13.97 -9.63 -7.77
N PHE A 151 13.62 -8.40 -8.17
CA PHE A 151 14.54 -7.27 -8.08
C PHE A 151 14.89 -6.94 -6.62
N LEU A 152 13.91 -6.88 -5.73
CA LEU A 152 14.11 -6.63 -4.31
C LEU A 152 15.05 -7.66 -3.68
N ARG A 153 14.85 -8.96 -3.96
CA ARG A 153 15.75 -10.03 -3.47
C ARG A 153 17.18 -9.84 -3.95
N ASN A 154 17.37 -9.59 -5.24
CA ASN A 154 18.69 -9.38 -5.80
C ASN A 154 19.37 -8.17 -5.18
N LYS A 155 18.65 -7.07 -5.04
CA LYS A 155 19.17 -5.83 -4.45
C LYS A 155 19.58 -6.02 -2.99
N MET A 156 18.76 -6.67 -2.17
CA MET A 156 19.10 -6.96 -0.77
C MET A 156 20.35 -7.87 -0.68
N ASN A 157 20.44 -8.89 -1.52
CA ASN A 157 21.64 -9.75 -1.57
C ASN A 157 22.90 -8.97 -1.98
N GLU A 158 22.82 -8.08 -2.97
CA GLU A 158 23.92 -7.20 -3.39
C GLU A 158 24.38 -6.28 -2.26
N MET A 159 23.47 -5.83 -1.41
CA MET A 159 23.77 -5.02 -0.22
C MET A 159 24.25 -5.84 0.99
N GLY A 160 24.48 -7.14 0.81
CA GLY A 160 25.04 -8.05 1.82
C GLY A 160 24.03 -8.57 2.85
N PHE A 161 22.73 -8.48 2.57
CA PHE A 161 21.71 -9.10 3.40
C PHE A 161 21.55 -10.58 3.08
N MET A 162 21.22 -11.37 4.10
CA MET A 162 20.92 -12.80 3.97
C MET A 162 19.41 -13.02 4.09
N GLU A 163 18.81 -13.70 3.10
CA GLU A 163 17.40 -14.10 3.17
C GLU A 163 17.23 -15.27 4.13
N ILE A 164 16.52 -15.05 5.26
CA ILE A 164 16.25 -16.09 6.26
C ILE A 164 14.75 -16.15 6.50
N GLN A 165 14.15 -17.30 6.24
CA GLN A 165 12.73 -17.54 6.51
C GLN A 165 12.51 -17.84 7.99
N THR A 166 11.44 -17.29 8.54
CA THR A 166 11.02 -17.51 9.94
C THR A 166 9.73 -18.33 10.00
N PRO A 167 9.46 -19.01 11.12
CA PRO A 167 8.24 -19.83 11.26
C PRO A 167 6.95 -19.04 11.09
N ILE A 168 5.99 -19.62 10.35
CA ILE A 168 4.62 -19.11 10.21
C ILE A 168 3.74 -19.55 11.37
N LEU A 169 3.88 -20.80 11.85
CA LEU A 169 3.20 -21.23 13.07
C LEU A 169 3.98 -20.75 14.29
N SER A 170 3.48 -19.72 14.94
CA SER A 170 4.13 -19.04 16.05
C SER A 170 3.21 -18.89 17.26
N THR A 171 3.52 -17.99 18.12
CA THR A 171 2.67 -17.54 19.24
C THR A 171 2.11 -16.16 18.93
N SER A 172 1.04 -15.78 19.64
CA SER A 172 0.50 -14.42 19.59
C SER A 172 1.59 -13.39 19.78
N SER A 173 1.60 -12.37 18.95
CA SER A 173 2.52 -11.26 19.02
C SER A 173 1.77 -9.98 19.43
N PRO A 174 2.39 -9.13 20.25
CA PRO A 174 1.70 -7.96 20.82
C PRO A 174 1.72 -6.72 19.91
N GLU A 175 1.70 -6.89 18.61
CA GLU A 175 1.83 -5.79 17.65
C GLU A 175 0.52 -4.99 17.43
N GLY A 176 -0.51 -5.24 18.23
CA GLY A 176 -1.73 -4.42 18.28
C GLY A 176 -2.88 -4.84 17.36
N ALA A 177 -2.62 -5.64 16.32
CA ALA A 177 -3.68 -6.21 15.48
C ALA A 177 -4.29 -7.48 16.10
N ARG A 178 -5.44 -7.94 15.61
CA ARG A 178 -6.01 -9.23 16.01
C ARG A 178 -5.29 -10.36 15.30
N ASP A 179 -5.01 -11.44 16.07
CA ASP A 179 -4.35 -12.63 15.57
C ASP A 179 -5.32 -13.59 14.87
N TYR A 180 -4.85 -14.26 13.82
CA TYR A 180 -5.44 -15.51 13.36
C TYR A 180 -4.94 -16.66 14.23
N LEU A 181 -5.85 -17.30 14.98
CA LEU A 181 -5.54 -18.38 15.92
C LEU A 181 -5.77 -19.75 15.30
N ILE A 182 -4.80 -20.65 15.44
CA ILE A 182 -4.84 -22.02 14.96
C ILE A 182 -4.81 -22.98 16.16
N PRO A 183 -5.88 -23.76 16.42
CA PRO A 183 -5.92 -24.67 17.56
C PRO A 183 -4.93 -25.84 17.39
N SER A 184 -4.25 -26.19 18.49
CA SER A 184 -3.32 -27.32 18.50
C SER A 184 -4.02 -28.65 18.75
N ARG A 185 -3.89 -29.60 17.81
CA ARG A 185 -4.37 -30.98 18.01
C ARG A 185 -3.61 -31.71 19.12
N LYS A 186 -2.31 -31.43 19.29
CA LYS A 186 -1.44 -32.12 20.26
C LYS A 186 -1.55 -31.54 21.68
N HIS A 187 -1.91 -30.27 21.82
CA HIS A 187 -1.92 -29.56 23.10
C HIS A 187 -3.30 -28.94 23.33
N LYS A 188 -4.15 -29.69 24.05
CA LYS A 188 -5.53 -29.28 24.35
C LYS A 188 -5.58 -27.87 24.99
N GLY A 189 -6.43 -27.00 24.43
CA GLY A 189 -6.60 -25.61 24.89
C GLY A 189 -5.43 -24.68 24.56
N ARG A 190 -4.49 -25.11 23.71
CA ARG A 190 -3.38 -24.29 23.23
C ARG A 190 -3.57 -23.97 21.76
N PHE A 191 -3.13 -22.78 21.36
CA PHE A 191 -3.25 -22.26 20.00
C PHE A 191 -1.88 -21.79 19.50
N TYR A 192 -1.66 -21.97 18.21
CA TYR A 192 -0.67 -21.21 17.47
C TYR A 192 -1.35 -19.93 16.97
N ALA A 193 -0.54 -18.90 16.69
CA ALA A 193 -0.98 -17.73 15.95
C ALA A 193 -0.20 -17.59 14.64
N LEU A 194 -0.84 -17.07 13.59
CA LEU A 194 -0.13 -16.63 12.40
C LEU A 194 0.59 -15.31 12.71
N PRO A 195 1.84 -15.09 12.24
CA PRO A 195 2.62 -13.92 12.60
C PRO A 195 2.05 -12.65 11.97
N GLN A 196 1.86 -11.62 12.78
CA GLN A 196 1.50 -10.27 12.28
C GLN A 196 2.68 -9.60 11.55
N ALA A 197 3.89 -9.93 11.95
CA ALA A 197 5.18 -9.65 11.35
C ALA A 197 6.24 -10.55 12.03
N PRO A 198 7.42 -10.78 11.44
CA PRO A 198 8.49 -11.58 12.05
C PRO A 198 9.29 -10.82 13.10
N GLN A 199 8.68 -9.86 13.81
CA GLN A 199 9.35 -8.91 14.70
C GLN A 199 10.22 -9.57 15.78
N ILE A 200 9.70 -10.56 16.49
CA ILE A 200 10.46 -11.27 17.52
C ILE A 200 11.62 -12.06 16.90
N PHE A 201 11.35 -12.75 15.81
CA PHE A 201 12.36 -13.60 15.15
C PHE A 201 13.52 -12.78 14.58
N LYS A 202 13.26 -11.66 13.92
CA LYS A 202 14.33 -10.84 13.37
C LYS A 202 15.23 -10.24 14.44
N GLN A 203 14.68 -9.84 15.59
CA GLN A 203 15.48 -9.39 16.73
C GLN A 203 16.31 -10.54 17.33
N LEU A 204 15.73 -11.74 17.44
CA LEU A 204 16.47 -12.93 17.88
C LEU A 204 17.59 -13.31 16.89
N LEU A 205 17.42 -13.10 15.59
CA LEU A 205 18.48 -13.30 14.60
C LEU A 205 19.66 -12.35 14.85
N MET A 206 19.40 -11.09 15.20
CA MET A 206 20.46 -10.14 15.57
C MET A 206 21.22 -10.60 16.81
N VAL A 207 20.51 -11.06 17.85
CA VAL A 207 21.14 -11.64 19.05
C VAL A 207 21.90 -12.93 18.74
N SER A 208 21.49 -13.66 17.70
CA SER A 208 22.12 -14.90 17.24
C SER A 208 23.39 -14.69 16.40
N GLY A 209 23.81 -13.45 16.16
CA GLY A 209 25.04 -13.12 15.44
C GLY A 209 24.89 -12.98 13.92
N PHE A 210 23.68 -12.74 13.41
CA PHE A 210 23.48 -12.35 12.03
C PHE A 210 23.52 -10.82 11.92
N ASP A 211 24.35 -10.28 11.02
CA ASP A 211 24.52 -8.83 10.88
C ASP A 211 23.43 -8.18 10.03
N ARG A 212 23.00 -8.83 8.95
CA ARG A 212 22.03 -8.29 7.99
C ARG A 212 21.07 -9.38 7.54
N TYR A 213 19.83 -9.25 7.96
CA TYR A 213 18.74 -10.17 7.65
C TYR A 213 17.71 -9.49 6.77
N PHE A 214 17.12 -10.24 5.84
CA PHE A 214 15.84 -9.88 5.21
C PHE A 214 15.01 -11.12 4.88
N GLN A 215 13.73 -10.89 4.62
CA GLN A 215 12.86 -11.85 3.92
C GLN A 215 11.69 -11.11 3.24
N ILE A 216 11.11 -11.72 2.22
CA ILE A 216 9.77 -11.34 1.74
C ILE A 216 8.79 -12.06 2.66
N ALA A 217 8.41 -11.39 3.74
CA ALA A 217 7.69 -11.99 4.86
C ALA A 217 6.18 -12.01 4.63
N PRO A 218 5.52 -13.18 4.69
CA PRO A 218 4.08 -13.25 4.81
C PRO A 218 3.65 -12.78 6.20
N CYS A 219 2.72 -11.83 6.25
CA CYS A 219 2.16 -11.26 7.47
C CYS A 219 0.66 -11.44 7.49
N PHE A 220 0.08 -11.67 8.67
CA PHE A 220 -1.34 -12.01 8.83
C PHE A 220 -1.97 -11.12 9.89
N ARG A 221 -3.02 -10.39 9.55
CA ARG A 221 -3.76 -9.54 10.49
C ARG A 221 -5.25 -9.66 10.25
N ASP A 222 -6.00 -9.99 11.30
CA ASP A 222 -7.46 -9.99 11.25
C ASP A 222 -7.99 -8.57 11.42
N GLU A 223 -7.94 -7.81 10.34
CA GLU A 223 -8.32 -6.41 10.27
C GLU A 223 -9.25 -6.15 9.08
N ASP A 224 -10.03 -5.08 9.17
CA ASP A 224 -10.94 -4.67 8.11
C ASP A 224 -10.18 -4.21 6.86
N ALA A 225 -10.75 -4.54 5.70
CA ALA A 225 -10.21 -4.11 4.41
C ALA A 225 -10.30 -2.59 4.23
N ARG A 226 -9.28 -2.02 3.56
CA ARG A 226 -9.26 -0.64 3.04
C ARG A 226 -8.66 -0.66 1.64
N ALA A 227 -8.71 0.47 0.94
CA ALA A 227 -8.11 0.57 -0.39
C ALA A 227 -6.62 0.20 -0.40
N ASP A 228 -5.87 0.59 0.63
CA ASP A 228 -4.44 0.35 0.82
C ASP A 228 -4.13 -0.86 1.72
N ARG A 229 -5.15 -1.65 2.09
CA ARG A 229 -5.00 -2.82 2.98
C ARG A 229 -5.93 -3.95 2.59
N SER A 230 -5.36 -5.09 2.16
CA SER A 230 -6.09 -6.34 1.99
C SER A 230 -6.42 -6.97 3.35
N PRO A 231 -7.58 -7.59 3.53
CA PRO A 231 -7.84 -8.38 4.71
C PRO A 231 -7.00 -9.67 4.69
N GLY A 232 -6.65 -10.15 5.87
CA GLY A 232 -5.97 -11.42 6.05
C GLY A 232 -4.47 -11.33 5.90
N GLU A 233 -3.95 -11.64 4.73
CA GLU A 233 -2.51 -11.72 4.47
C GLU A 233 -1.98 -10.61 3.58
N PHE A 234 -0.74 -10.23 3.80
CA PHE A 234 0.04 -9.29 3.00
C PHE A 234 1.52 -9.60 3.10
N TYR A 235 2.35 -8.98 2.25
CA TYR A 235 3.77 -9.26 2.19
C TYR A 235 4.61 -8.01 2.48
N GLN A 236 5.69 -8.19 3.25
CA GLN A 236 6.66 -7.14 3.55
C GLN A 236 8.05 -7.55 3.08
N LEU A 237 8.82 -6.59 2.57
CA LEU A 237 10.28 -6.69 2.54
C LEU A 237 10.76 -6.38 3.95
N ASP A 238 10.81 -7.38 4.81
CA ASP A 238 11.24 -7.22 6.19
C ASP A 238 12.75 -7.32 6.29
N PHE A 239 13.42 -6.35 6.91
CA PHE A 239 14.86 -6.39 7.14
C PHE A 239 15.27 -5.81 8.48
N GLU A 240 16.39 -6.32 9.00
CA GLU A 240 16.98 -5.90 10.28
C GLU A 240 18.51 -5.96 10.17
N MET A 241 19.20 -5.04 10.83
CA MET A 241 20.66 -4.93 10.88
C MET A 241 21.16 -4.83 12.31
N ALA A 242 22.16 -5.63 12.67
CA ALA A 242 22.91 -5.50 13.91
C ALA A 242 23.94 -4.38 13.79
N PHE A 243 24.32 -3.78 14.93
CA PHE A 243 25.27 -2.68 15.02
C PHE A 243 24.93 -1.49 14.13
N ALA A 244 23.63 -1.21 13.99
CA ALA A 244 23.09 -0.20 13.08
C ALA A 244 22.38 0.93 13.81
N THR A 245 22.50 2.11 13.25
CA THR A 245 21.79 3.33 13.63
C THR A 245 20.56 3.55 12.74
N GLN A 246 19.75 4.55 13.07
CA GLN A 246 18.66 5.02 12.23
C GLN A 246 19.14 5.41 10.81
N GLU A 247 20.29 6.08 10.72
CA GLU A 247 20.87 6.52 9.44
C GLU A 247 21.28 5.35 8.53
N ASP A 248 21.77 4.26 9.11
CA ASP A 248 22.13 3.06 8.36
C ASP A 248 20.87 2.42 7.73
N VAL A 249 19.76 2.39 8.48
CA VAL A 249 18.48 1.90 7.95
C VAL A 249 17.95 2.81 6.85
N PHE A 250 18.05 4.13 7.02
CA PHE A 250 17.62 5.09 5.99
C PHE A 250 18.41 4.93 4.71
N ALA A 251 19.73 4.78 4.79
CA ALA A 251 20.56 4.55 3.61
C ALA A 251 20.14 3.31 2.83
N VAL A 252 19.84 2.19 3.51
CA VAL A 252 19.34 0.97 2.88
C VAL A 252 17.97 1.19 2.24
N ALA A 253 17.02 1.78 2.99
CA ALA A 253 15.66 2.02 2.50
C ALA A 253 15.64 2.97 1.29
N GLU A 254 16.42 4.05 1.35
CA GLU A 254 16.56 5.03 0.27
C GLU A 254 17.08 4.36 -1.02
N GLU A 255 18.15 3.57 -0.92
CA GLU A 255 18.73 2.88 -2.08
C GLU A 255 17.75 1.88 -2.68
N VAL A 256 17.15 1.01 -1.86
CA VAL A 256 16.23 -0.04 -2.33
C VAL A 256 14.97 0.57 -2.96
N LEU A 257 14.34 1.54 -2.29
CA LEU A 257 13.10 2.13 -2.78
C LEU A 257 13.33 3.01 -4.00
N TYR A 258 14.34 3.89 -3.97
CA TYR A 258 14.66 4.75 -5.12
C TYR A 258 14.92 3.91 -6.37
N GLU A 259 15.78 2.89 -6.31
CA GLU A 259 16.09 2.06 -7.46
C GLU A 259 14.90 1.22 -7.93
N THR A 260 14.04 0.75 -7.01
CA THR A 260 12.83 0.01 -7.37
C THR A 260 11.87 0.92 -8.13
N PHE A 261 11.53 2.08 -7.59
CA PHE A 261 10.58 2.99 -8.23
C PHE A 261 11.12 3.55 -9.55
N LYS A 262 12.40 3.87 -9.62
CA LYS A 262 13.06 4.32 -10.86
C LYS A 262 13.07 3.25 -11.94
N LYS A 263 13.22 1.98 -11.58
CA LYS A 263 13.28 0.87 -12.55
C LYS A 263 11.88 0.51 -13.09
N PHE A 264 10.85 0.54 -12.26
CA PHE A 264 9.53 0.04 -12.60
C PHE A 264 8.50 1.13 -12.90
N SER A 265 8.92 2.40 -12.95
CA SER A 265 8.08 3.52 -13.35
C SER A 265 8.81 4.46 -14.30
N ASN A 266 8.02 5.18 -15.11
CA ASN A 266 8.51 6.28 -15.96
C ASN A 266 8.34 7.65 -15.29
N LYS A 267 7.74 7.72 -14.09
CA LYS A 267 7.56 8.95 -13.33
C LYS A 267 8.86 9.40 -12.68
N GLU A 268 8.94 10.69 -12.38
CA GLU A 268 10.05 11.21 -11.57
C GLU A 268 9.97 10.63 -10.15
N VAL A 269 11.11 10.30 -9.57
CA VAL A 269 11.19 9.78 -8.19
C VAL A 269 12.09 10.71 -7.39
N SER A 270 11.66 11.10 -6.19
CA SER A 270 12.47 11.91 -5.27
C SER A 270 13.82 11.24 -5.03
N LYS A 271 14.89 12.03 -5.17
CA LYS A 271 16.27 11.53 -5.03
C LYS A 271 16.66 11.44 -3.56
N PRO A 272 17.44 10.42 -3.16
CA PRO A 272 18.07 10.42 -1.84
C PRO A 272 19.04 11.62 -1.65
N PRO A 273 19.20 12.14 -0.42
CA PRO A 273 18.46 11.73 0.77
C PRO A 273 17.01 12.23 0.76
N PHE A 274 16.06 11.37 1.18
CA PHE A 274 14.66 11.76 1.28
C PHE A 274 14.45 12.79 2.40
N ALA A 275 13.42 13.62 2.27
CA ALA A 275 13.05 14.58 3.31
C ALA A 275 12.77 13.86 4.65
N ARG A 276 13.24 14.44 5.75
CA ARG A 276 13.01 13.95 7.12
C ARG A 276 12.16 14.96 7.84
N ILE A 277 10.98 14.55 8.24
CA ILE A 277 9.97 15.42 8.82
C ILE A 277 9.64 14.89 10.21
N PRO A 278 9.91 15.64 11.29
CA PRO A 278 9.47 15.26 12.62
C PRO A 278 7.95 15.05 12.67
N TYR A 279 7.50 14.05 13.42
CA TYR A 279 6.07 13.74 13.58
C TYR A 279 5.24 14.98 13.96
N ALA A 280 5.71 15.76 14.94
CA ALA A 280 5.04 16.98 15.37
C ALA A 280 4.91 18.03 14.23
N GLU A 281 5.95 18.16 13.40
CA GLU A 281 5.93 19.05 12.23
C GLU A 281 4.94 18.54 11.16
N SER A 282 4.91 17.22 10.92
CA SER A 282 3.97 16.62 9.97
C SER A 282 2.52 16.86 10.39
N MET A 283 2.21 16.66 11.67
CA MET A 283 0.89 16.95 12.22
C MET A 283 0.54 18.44 12.17
N LEU A 284 1.53 19.31 12.39
CA LEU A 284 1.34 20.76 12.34
C LEU A 284 1.05 21.24 10.91
N LYS A 285 1.88 20.85 9.92
CA LYS A 285 1.85 21.36 8.55
C LYS A 285 0.91 20.62 7.61
N TYR A 286 0.70 19.33 7.84
CA TYR A 286 -0.05 18.46 6.93
C TYR A 286 -1.26 17.80 7.59
N GLY A 287 -1.35 17.81 8.92
CA GLY A 287 -2.44 17.21 9.70
C GLY A 287 -2.49 15.69 9.64
N THR A 288 -1.38 15.05 9.32
CA THR A 288 -1.25 13.60 9.20
C THR A 288 0.20 13.16 9.36
N ASP A 289 0.41 11.95 9.83
CA ASP A 289 1.69 11.24 9.85
C ASP A 289 2.05 10.62 8.49
N LYS A 290 1.17 10.75 7.48
CA LYS A 290 1.33 10.21 6.13
C LYS A 290 1.09 11.29 5.07
N PRO A 291 1.94 12.36 5.03
CA PRO A 291 1.71 13.49 4.14
C PRO A 291 1.95 13.13 2.67
N ASP A 292 1.03 13.57 1.80
CA ASP A 292 1.32 13.65 0.37
C ASP A 292 2.02 14.98 0.10
N LEU A 293 3.34 14.93 -0.15
CA LEU A 293 4.16 16.10 -0.40
C LEU A 293 3.97 16.69 -1.82
N ARG A 294 3.28 15.98 -2.71
CA ARG A 294 2.87 16.49 -4.02
C ARG A 294 1.75 17.52 -3.91
N ASN A 295 1.02 17.52 -2.79
CA ASN A 295 0.00 18.50 -2.48
C ASN A 295 0.67 19.77 -1.94
N PRO A 296 0.59 20.92 -2.65
CA PRO A 296 1.30 22.15 -2.28
C PRO A 296 0.68 22.90 -1.10
N LEU A 297 -0.53 22.52 -0.66
CA LEU A 297 -1.21 23.21 0.43
C LEU A 297 -0.56 22.88 1.77
N VAL A 298 -0.48 23.87 2.65
CA VAL A 298 0.07 23.75 4.00
C VAL A 298 -0.94 24.28 5.01
N ILE A 299 -1.01 23.64 6.17
CA ILE A 299 -1.82 24.06 7.30
C ILE A 299 -1.01 25.05 8.14
N VAL A 300 -1.66 26.11 8.58
CA VAL A 300 -1.06 27.16 9.44
C VAL A 300 -1.79 27.21 10.77
N GLU A 301 -1.03 27.24 11.87
CA GLU A 301 -1.55 27.45 13.23
C GLU A 301 -1.93 28.91 13.44
N ILE A 302 -3.14 29.15 13.89
CA ILE A 302 -3.68 30.50 14.12
C ILE A 302 -4.54 30.59 15.40
N SER A 303 -4.39 29.65 16.33
CA SER A 303 -5.20 29.61 17.57
C SER A 303 -5.02 30.87 18.43
N ASP A 304 -3.81 31.41 18.48
CA ASP A 304 -3.48 32.63 19.23
C ASP A 304 -4.31 33.85 18.80
N MET A 305 -4.66 33.94 17.51
CA MET A 305 -5.52 35.00 16.98
C MET A 305 -6.97 34.93 17.50
N PHE A 306 -7.39 33.77 17.99
CA PHE A 306 -8.78 33.50 18.43
C PHE A 306 -8.91 33.20 19.93
N GLU A 307 -7.87 33.39 20.75
CA GLU A 307 -7.91 33.14 22.19
C GLU A 307 -9.04 33.93 22.88
N GLU A 308 -9.21 35.20 22.51
CA GLU A 308 -10.22 36.10 23.05
C GLU A 308 -11.36 36.39 22.04
N THR A 309 -11.74 35.39 21.25
CA THR A 309 -12.81 35.57 20.25
C THR A 309 -14.21 35.45 20.88
N ASP A 310 -15.14 36.28 20.41
CA ASP A 310 -16.57 36.15 20.70
C ASP A 310 -17.26 35.11 19.80
N PHE A 311 -16.57 34.61 18.77
CA PHE A 311 -17.08 33.58 17.88
C PHE A 311 -17.07 32.20 18.57
N ALA A 312 -18.22 31.79 19.09
CA ALA A 312 -18.39 30.59 19.90
C ALA A 312 -17.75 29.31 19.30
N PRO A 313 -17.80 29.04 17.97
CA PRO A 313 -17.17 27.86 17.39
C PRO A 313 -15.63 27.80 17.53
N PHE A 314 -14.95 28.95 17.68
CA PHE A 314 -13.49 29.02 17.80
C PHE A 314 -13.00 29.22 19.24
N ARG A 315 -13.90 29.63 20.13
CA ARG A 315 -13.58 29.91 21.52
C ARG A 315 -12.96 28.70 22.23
N LYS A 316 -11.75 28.85 22.80
CA LYS A 316 -11.01 27.79 23.51
C LYS A 316 -10.79 26.54 22.65
N LYS A 317 -10.62 26.71 21.35
CA LYS A 317 -10.33 25.66 20.39
C LYS A 317 -8.97 25.89 19.76
N THR A 318 -8.35 24.80 19.29
CA THR A 318 -7.24 24.87 18.35
C THR A 318 -7.79 25.25 16.98
N VAL A 319 -7.28 26.34 16.41
CA VAL A 319 -7.72 26.86 15.12
C VAL A 319 -6.61 26.75 14.10
N ARG A 320 -6.91 26.11 12.99
CA ARG A 320 -6.02 25.93 11.84
C ARG A 320 -6.57 26.67 10.63
N SER A 321 -5.68 27.14 9.77
CA SER A 321 -6.06 27.71 8.47
C SER A 321 -5.36 27.00 7.32
N ILE A 322 -6.00 27.05 6.15
CA ILE A 322 -5.44 26.54 4.88
C ILE A 322 -5.71 27.59 3.81
N ASN A 323 -4.63 28.14 3.23
CA ASN A 323 -4.74 29.01 2.06
C ASN A 323 -4.85 28.16 0.79
N VAL A 324 -5.84 28.47 -0.03
CA VAL A 324 -6.10 27.79 -1.31
C VAL A 324 -5.93 28.80 -2.44
N PRO A 325 -4.86 28.69 -3.22
CA PRO A 325 -4.56 29.66 -4.29
C PRO A 325 -5.65 29.68 -5.37
N ASN A 326 -6.00 30.90 -5.82
CA ASN A 326 -6.92 31.15 -6.94
C ASN A 326 -8.32 30.54 -6.79
N ALA A 327 -8.78 30.23 -5.58
CA ALA A 327 -10.05 29.54 -5.35
C ALA A 327 -11.25 30.50 -5.15
N ALA A 328 -11.05 31.82 -5.03
CA ALA A 328 -12.14 32.78 -4.77
C ALA A 328 -13.21 32.82 -5.87
N GLY A 329 -12.82 32.49 -7.12
CA GLY A 329 -13.72 32.41 -8.28
C GLY A 329 -14.59 31.15 -8.34
N GLN A 330 -14.41 30.19 -7.45
CA GLN A 330 -15.20 28.95 -7.44
C GLN A 330 -16.69 29.23 -7.18
N SER A 331 -17.56 28.36 -7.75
CA SER A 331 -19.01 28.50 -7.65
C SER A 331 -19.53 28.31 -6.23
N LYS A 332 -20.70 28.89 -5.91
CA LYS A 332 -21.39 28.62 -4.65
C LYS A 332 -21.64 27.12 -4.41
N LYS A 333 -21.90 26.35 -5.46
CA LYS A 333 -22.06 24.91 -5.40
C LYS A 333 -20.77 24.18 -4.97
N TRP A 334 -19.63 24.70 -5.38
CA TRP A 334 -18.33 24.14 -4.97
C TRP A 334 -18.09 24.34 -3.47
N PHE A 335 -18.31 25.53 -2.93
CA PHE A 335 -18.20 25.80 -1.49
C PHE A 335 -19.16 24.95 -0.68
N LYS A 336 -20.41 24.80 -1.16
CA LYS A 336 -21.39 23.93 -0.51
C LYS A 336 -20.94 22.46 -0.46
N LYS A 337 -20.36 21.94 -1.53
CA LYS A 337 -19.78 20.58 -1.54
C LYS A 337 -18.62 20.43 -0.57
N MET A 338 -17.80 21.47 -0.36
CA MET A 338 -16.73 21.45 0.65
C MET A 338 -17.31 21.43 2.07
N GLU A 339 -18.37 22.18 2.32
CA GLU A 339 -19.07 22.15 3.60
C GLU A 339 -19.73 20.79 3.84
N GLU A 340 -20.39 20.19 2.85
CA GLU A 340 -20.96 18.83 2.92
C GLU A 340 -19.89 17.79 3.26
N PHE A 341 -18.70 17.89 2.66
CA PHE A 341 -17.56 17.04 3.01
C PHE A 341 -17.11 17.26 4.45
N ALA A 342 -16.94 18.51 4.88
CA ALA A 342 -16.56 18.82 6.26
C ALA A 342 -17.55 18.24 7.29
N LEU A 343 -18.85 18.34 7.01
CA LEU A 343 -19.89 17.70 7.86
C LEU A 343 -19.75 16.17 7.87
N SER A 344 -19.45 15.56 6.74
CA SER A 344 -19.31 14.09 6.62
C SER A 344 -18.13 13.53 7.42
N ILE A 345 -17.09 14.35 7.68
CA ILE A 345 -15.93 13.98 8.50
C ILE A 345 -16.05 14.41 9.97
N GLY A 346 -17.25 14.83 10.41
CA GLY A 346 -17.56 15.14 11.81
C GLY A 346 -17.40 16.61 12.21
N MET A 347 -17.00 17.50 11.30
CA MET A 347 -16.97 18.94 11.57
C MET A 347 -18.40 19.49 11.73
N LYS A 348 -18.54 20.60 12.48
CA LYS A 348 -19.84 21.30 12.65
C LYS A 348 -20.12 22.34 11.58
N GLY A 349 -19.16 22.60 10.71
CA GLY A 349 -19.20 23.56 9.62
C GLY A 349 -17.79 23.88 9.14
N LEU A 350 -17.66 24.50 7.98
CA LEU A 350 -16.37 24.91 7.40
C LEU A 350 -16.38 26.42 7.13
N GLY A 351 -15.69 27.18 7.99
CA GLY A 351 -15.51 28.62 7.83
C GLY A 351 -14.55 28.94 6.69
N TYR A 352 -14.80 30.04 5.99
CA TYR A 352 -13.85 30.54 4.99
C TYR A 352 -13.96 32.05 4.78
N VAL A 353 -12.91 32.62 4.19
CA VAL A 353 -12.91 33.97 3.59
C VAL A 353 -12.28 33.91 2.22
N LYS A 354 -12.77 34.74 1.30
CA LYS A 354 -12.16 35.02 -0.01
C LYS A 354 -11.33 36.29 0.08
N VAL A 355 -10.14 36.24 -0.43
CA VAL A 355 -9.25 37.44 -0.50
C VAL A 355 -9.57 38.19 -1.78
N ARG A 356 -10.06 39.43 -1.66
CA ARG A 356 -10.39 40.32 -2.79
C ARG A 356 -9.14 40.97 -3.37
N ASP A 357 -9.29 41.64 -4.50
CA ASP A 357 -8.19 42.34 -5.19
C ASP A 357 -7.55 43.44 -4.34
N ASP A 358 -8.32 44.09 -3.47
CA ASP A 358 -7.88 45.09 -2.51
C ASP A 358 -7.38 44.52 -1.19
N LEU A 359 -7.21 43.19 -1.12
CA LEU A 359 -6.85 42.40 0.07
C LEU A 359 -7.87 42.45 1.22
N THR A 360 -9.06 42.98 0.99
CA THR A 360 -10.20 42.80 1.93
C THR A 360 -10.78 41.40 1.83
N PHE A 361 -11.53 41.00 2.85
CA PHE A 361 -12.13 39.68 2.89
C PHE A 361 -13.60 39.70 2.52
N ASP A 362 -14.09 38.57 1.95
CA ASP A 362 -15.48 38.26 1.69
C ASP A 362 -15.79 36.84 2.14
N GLY A 363 -16.58 36.71 3.18
CA GLY A 363 -16.95 35.38 3.69
C GLY A 363 -17.54 35.42 5.09
N PRO A 364 -18.06 34.28 5.57
CA PRO A 364 -18.80 34.23 6.84
C PRO A 364 -17.93 34.52 8.08
N ILE A 365 -16.62 34.34 7.99
CA ILE A 365 -15.69 34.54 9.13
C ILE A 365 -15.26 36.00 9.26
N ASP A 366 -15.26 36.77 8.18
CA ASP A 366 -14.73 38.14 8.15
C ASP A 366 -15.27 39.07 9.27
N LYS A 367 -16.56 38.96 9.57
CA LYS A 367 -17.23 39.76 10.61
C LYS A 367 -16.80 39.48 12.06
N PHE A 368 -16.04 38.41 12.27
CA PHE A 368 -15.55 38.01 13.60
C PHE A 368 -14.06 38.30 13.77
N LEU A 369 -13.40 38.86 12.74
CA LEU A 369 -12.01 39.28 12.78
C LEU A 369 -11.91 40.69 13.37
N LYS A 370 -10.90 40.88 14.20
CA LYS A 370 -10.55 42.18 14.80
C LYS A 370 -9.72 43.05 13.82
N GLU A 371 -9.49 44.27 14.19
CA GLU A 371 -8.56 45.16 13.47
C GLU A 371 -7.14 44.59 13.49
N GLY A 372 -6.51 44.48 12.33
CA GLY A 372 -5.17 43.85 12.16
C GLY A 372 -5.18 42.37 11.86
N ASP A 373 -6.25 41.61 12.20
CA ASP A 373 -6.31 40.17 11.97
C ASP A 373 -6.23 39.80 10.49
N ARG A 374 -6.76 40.66 9.60
CA ARG A 374 -6.75 40.38 8.16
C ARG A 374 -5.33 40.42 7.58
N GLU A 375 -4.56 41.42 7.93
CA GLU A 375 -3.15 41.58 7.53
C GLU A 375 -2.31 40.44 8.09
N GLU A 376 -2.55 40.06 9.32
CA GLU A 376 -1.83 38.95 9.95
C GLU A 376 -2.18 37.61 9.32
N LEU A 377 -3.46 37.30 9.03
CA LEU A 377 -3.87 36.11 8.32
C LEU A 377 -3.25 36.04 6.93
N ILE A 378 -3.25 37.13 6.17
CA ILE A 378 -2.62 37.20 4.86
C ILE A 378 -1.11 36.89 4.99
N SER A 379 -0.45 37.50 5.95
CA SER A 379 0.99 37.32 6.18
C SER A 379 1.33 35.90 6.56
N ARG A 380 0.63 35.29 7.56
CA ARG A 380 0.89 33.93 8.04
C ARG A 380 0.60 32.88 6.98
N ASN A 381 -0.46 33.06 6.19
CA ASN A 381 -0.87 32.12 5.14
C ASN A 381 -0.17 32.38 3.80
N GLY A 382 0.54 33.49 3.62
CA GLY A 382 1.11 33.88 2.33
C GLY A 382 0.05 34.15 1.26
N SER A 383 -1.16 34.55 1.68
CA SER A 383 -2.34 34.67 0.80
C SER A 383 -2.21 35.85 -0.16
N LYS A 384 -2.83 35.72 -1.32
CA LYS A 384 -2.89 36.72 -2.38
C LYS A 384 -4.34 36.99 -2.80
N ALA A 385 -4.54 38.09 -3.53
CA ALA A 385 -5.82 38.35 -4.18
C ALA A 385 -6.27 37.13 -5.03
N GLY A 386 -7.52 36.74 -4.90
CA GLY A 386 -8.09 35.56 -5.56
C GLY A 386 -8.00 34.27 -4.76
N ASP A 387 -7.33 34.25 -3.61
CA ASP A 387 -7.22 33.09 -2.74
C ASP A 387 -8.45 32.89 -1.84
N VAL A 388 -8.54 31.70 -1.25
CA VAL A 388 -9.51 31.37 -0.19
C VAL A 388 -8.75 30.87 1.02
N ILE A 389 -9.06 31.37 2.21
CA ILE A 389 -8.56 30.85 3.48
C ILE A 389 -9.70 30.07 4.14
N TYR A 390 -9.50 28.77 4.37
CA TYR A 390 -10.38 27.93 5.18
C TYR A 390 -9.94 27.94 6.64
N PHE A 391 -10.92 27.79 7.54
CA PHE A 391 -10.72 27.73 8.99
C PHE A 391 -11.27 26.45 9.55
N ILE A 392 -10.46 25.74 10.32
CA ILE A 392 -10.79 24.48 10.97
C ILE A 392 -10.56 24.65 12.47
N ALA A 393 -11.58 24.40 13.30
CA ALA A 393 -11.49 24.58 14.74
C ALA A 393 -12.07 23.37 15.47
N ASP A 394 -11.24 22.73 16.30
CA ASP A 394 -11.66 21.66 17.20
C ASP A 394 -10.68 21.52 18.40
N THR A 395 -10.69 20.36 19.08
CA THR A 395 -9.71 20.04 20.13
C THR A 395 -8.30 20.02 19.55
N ALA A 396 -7.29 20.10 20.40
CA ALA A 396 -5.89 20.07 19.98
C ALA A 396 -5.52 18.78 19.22
N GLN A 397 -6.20 17.68 19.51
CA GLN A 397 -5.98 16.38 18.85
C GLN A 397 -6.72 16.29 17.51
N GLU A 398 -7.96 16.80 17.42
CA GLU A 398 -8.81 16.62 16.24
C GLU A 398 -8.59 17.71 15.17
N ALA A 399 -8.29 18.95 15.56
CA ALA A 399 -8.11 20.04 14.61
C ALA A 399 -7.03 19.76 13.54
N PRO A 400 -5.83 19.20 13.87
CA PRO A 400 -4.87 18.82 12.85
C PRO A 400 -5.39 17.76 11.88
N LYS A 401 -6.03 16.70 12.37
CA LYS A 401 -6.56 15.59 11.56
C LYS A 401 -7.65 16.07 10.59
N LEU A 402 -8.58 16.88 11.09
CA LEU A 402 -9.65 17.49 10.27
C LEU A 402 -9.07 18.42 9.21
N ALA A 403 -8.09 19.25 9.58
CA ALA A 403 -7.40 20.12 8.64
C ALA A 403 -6.66 19.33 7.56
N GLY A 404 -6.01 18.21 7.90
CA GLY A 404 -5.38 17.29 6.95
C GLY A 404 -6.36 16.71 5.93
N GLN A 405 -7.56 16.31 6.38
CA GLN A 405 -8.61 15.81 5.49
C GLN A 405 -9.14 16.93 4.56
N ILE A 406 -9.39 18.14 5.07
CA ILE A 406 -9.78 19.29 4.24
C ILE A 406 -8.69 19.63 3.23
N ARG A 407 -7.41 19.65 3.65
CA ARG A 407 -6.25 19.88 2.79
C ARG A 407 -6.25 18.91 1.60
N THR A 408 -6.41 17.63 1.87
CA THR A 408 -6.41 16.57 0.86
C THR A 408 -7.59 16.70 -0.10
N GLU A 409 -8.80 16.89 0.42
CA GLU A 409 -10.02 17.00 -0.39
C GLU A 409 -10.01 18.24 -1.30
N VAL A 410 -9.56 19.39 -0.78
CA VAL A 410 -9.43 20.61 -1.58
C VAL A 410 -8.44 20.39 -2.72
N ALA A 411 -7.26 19.84 -2.43
CA ALA A 411 -6.24 19.60 -3.44
C ALA A 411 -6.71 18.64 -4.53
N LYS A 412 -7.43 17.58 -4.16
CA LYS A 412 -8.06 16.64 -5.09
C LYS A 412 -9.09 17.32 -5.99
N ARG A 413 -9.99 18.14 -5.43
CA ARG A 413 -11.05 18.81 -6.20
C ARG A 413 -10.54 19.90 -7.15
N LEU A 414 -9.39 20.47 -6.87
CA LEU A 414 -8.77 21.51 -7.68
C LEU A 414 -7.62 21.01 -8.54
N ASP A 415 -7.39 19.69 -8.55
CA ASP A 415 -6.32 19.02 -9.32
C ASP A 415 -4.93 19.65 -9.06
N LEU A 416 -4.64 19.90 -7.78
CA LEU A 416 -3.38 20.54 -7.37
C LEU A 416 -2.24 19.54 -7.13
N ILE A 417 -2.56 18.24 -7.10
CA ILE A 417 -1.58 17.17 -6.80
C ILE A 417 -0.79 16.85 -8.06
N ASP A 418 0.53 16.97 -8.00
CA ASP A 418 1.41 16.56 -9.11
C ASP A 418 1.47 15.05 -9.24
N THR A 419 0.69 14.48 -10.16
CA THR A 419 0.61 13.04 -10.41
C THR A 419 1.78 12.48 -11.24
N SER A 420 2.68 13.34 -11.75
CA SER A 420 3.81 12.94 -12.60
C SER A 420 4.99 12.36 -11.82
N ARG A 421 4.93 12.35 -10.48
CA ARG A 421 6.08 11.98 -9.64
C ARG A 421 5.71 11.15 -8.42
N PHE A 422 6.71 10.47 -7.88
CA PHE A 422 6.71 9.85 -6.56
C PHE A 422 7.54 10.69 -5.60
N GLU A 423 6.89 11.21 -4.55
CA GLU A 423 7.53 11.95 -3.47
C GLU A 423 7.59 11.11 -2.21
N MET A 424 8.83 10.85 -1.75
CA MET A 424 9.11 10.07 -0.55
C MET A 424 9.65 10.94 0.57
N CYS A 425 9.23 10.66 1.80
CA CYS A 425 9.78 11.26 3.00
C CYS A 425 9.82 10.25 4.15
N PHE A 426 10.73 10.48 5.10
CA PHE A 426 10.67 9.84 6.40
C PHE A 426 9.91 10.74 7.38
N ILE A 427 9.01 10.15 8.14
CA ILE A 427 8.47 10.75 9.34
C ILE A 427 9.27 10.19 10.50
N VAL A 428 9.82 11.06 11.33
CA VAL A 428 10.76 10.72 12.40
C VAL A 428 10.30 11.31 13.73
N ASP A 429 10.99 10.97 14.83
CA ASP A 429 10.75 11.56 16.14
C ASP A 429 9.31 11.39 16.63
N PHE A 430 8.80 10.16 16.52
CA PHE A 430 7.49 9.81 17.07
C PHE A 430 7.48 9.91 18.60
N PRO A 431 6.37 10.34 19.22
CA PRO A 431 6.21 10.20 20.67
C PRO A 431 6.22 8.72 21.04
N MET A 432 6.91 8.38 22.12
CA MET A 432 6.98 7.00 22.60
C MET A 432 5.70 6.59 23.32
N PHE A 433 5.14 7.55 24.05
CA PHE A 433 3.94 7.35 24.86
C PHE A 433 2.88 8.39 24.53
N GLU A 434 1.64 8.03 24.79
CA GLU A 434 0.50 8.92 24.79
C GLU A 434 -0.41 8.62 25.98
N ARG A 435 -1.31 9.53 26.27
CA ARG A 435 -2.31 9.34 27.31
C ARG A 435 -3.61 8.84 26.68
N ASP A 436 -4.03 7.66 27.07
CA ASP A 436 -5.31 7.08 26.66
C ASP A 436 -6.48 7.96 27.12
N GLU A 437 -7.37 8.34 26.22
CA GLU A 437 -8.45 9.29 26.50
C GLU A 437 -9.51 8.75 27.45
N GLU A 438 -9.76 7.44 27.44
CA GLU A 438 -10.79 6.80 28.25
C GLU A 438 -10.27 6.46 29.66
N THR A 439 -9.07 5.89 29.73
CA THR A 439 -8.50 5.40 30.99
C THR A 439 -7.57 6.39 31.66
N ASN A 440 -7.14 7.45 30.94
CA ASN A 440 -6.14 8.43 31.39
C ASN A 440 -4.78 7.80 31.78
N GLN A 441 -4.50 6.59 31.31
CA GLN A 441 -3.24 5.89 31.55
C GLN A 441 -2.22 6.21 30.44
N ILE A 442 -0.94 6.13 30.79
CA ILE A 442 0.13 6.20 29.81
C ILE A 442 0.18 4.86 29.07
N ILE A 443 0.15 4.91 27.75
CA ILE A 443 0.25 3.77 26.85
C ILE A 443 1.34 4.03 25.80
N PHE A 444 1.84 2.97 25.15
CA PHE A 444 2.70 3.15 23.99
C PHE A 444 1.90 3.68 22.81
N THR A 445 2.41 4.71 22.13
CA THR A 445 1.75 5.30 20.96
C THR A 445 1.75 4.32 19.78
N HIS A 446 2.89 3.63 19.55
CA HIS A 446 3.08 2.72 18.42
C HIS A 446 3.84 1.46 18.87
N ASN A 447 5.10 1.28 18.42
CA ASN A 447 5.89 0.08 18.68
C ASN A 447 6.60 0.13 20.05
N PRO A 448 6.24 -0.75 21.00
CA PRO A 448 6.83 -0.76 22.35
C PRO A 448 8.31 -1.16 22.37
N PHE A 449 8.83 -1.72 21.29
CA PHE A 449 10.23 -2.16 21.17
C PHE A 449 11.17 -1.09 20.60
N SER A 450 10.70 0.14 20.43
CA SER A 450 11.52 1.25 19.96
C SER A 450 12.42 1.77 21.08
N MET A 451 13.65 2.16 20.73
CA MET A 451 14.58 2.80 21.66
C MET A 451 14.13 4.24 21.93
N PRO A 452 13.96 4.63 23.22
CA PRO A 452 13.71 6.03 23.54
C PRO A 452 14.92 6.91 23.24
N GLN A 453 14.69 8.10 22.72
CA GLN A 453 15.74 9.10 22.55
C GLN A 453 16.22 9.59 23.92
N GLY A 454 17.52 9.57 24.14
CA GLY A 454 18.13 9.82 25.46
C GLY A 454 18.16 8.61 26.39
N GLY A 455 17.69 7.43 25.95
CA GLY A 455 17.81 6.16 26.68
C GLY A 455 17.11 6.19 28.04
N LEU A 456 17.74 5.53 29.04
CA LEU A 456 17.19 5.43 30.40
C LEU A 456 17.02 6.79 31.09
N ASP A 457 17.92 7.74 30.82
CA ASP A 457 17.86 9.07 31.43
C ASP A 457 16.57 9.82 31.07
N SER A 458 16.14 9.74 29.84
CA SER A 458 14.88 10.37 29.40
C SER A 458 13.66 9.74 30.07
N LEU A 459 13.65 8.43 30.26
CA LEU A 459 12.56 7.72 30.95
C LEU A 459 12.47 8.01 32.44
N LEU A 460 13.58 8.41 33.06
CA LEU A 460 13.65 8.73 34.49
C LEU A 460 13.34 10.19 34.79
N ASN A 461 13.67 11.12 33.88
CA ASN A 461 13.74 12.55 34.16
C ASN A 461 12.77 13.43 33.34
N LYS A 462 12.13 12.89 32.29
CA LYS A 462 11.14 13.62 31.49
C LYS A 462 9.71 13.17 31.81
N ASP A 463 8.74 14.01 31.48
CA ASP A 463 7.35 13.56 31.38
C ASP A 463 7.26 12.47 30.30
N PRO A 464 6.56 11.34 30.52
CA PRO A 464 6.42 10.30 29.52
C PRO A 464 5.92 10.81 28.15
N GLU A 465 5.01 11.78 28.14
CA GLU A 465 4.46 12.37 26.89
C GLU A 465 5.48 13.26 26.12
N GLU A 466 6.62 13.61 26.75
CA GLU A 466 7.74 14.33 26.12
C GLU A 466 8.86 13.40 25.61
N VAL A 467 8.76 12.11 25.87
CA VAL A 467 9.76 11.13 25.44
C VAL A 467 9.51 10.76 23.98
N LEU A 468 10.49 11.05 23.11
CA LEU A 468 10.49 10.63 21.73
C LEU A 468 11.16 9.27 21.56
N ALA A 469 10.73 8.51 20.57
CA ALA A 469 11.35 7.24 20.18
C ALA A 469 12.15 7.39 18.89
N TYR A 470 13.20 6.56 18.73
CA TYR A 470 13.83 6.33 17.43
C TYR A 470 12.94 5.42 16.56
N GLN A 471 11.73 5.86 16.33
CA GLN A 471 10.77 5.25 15.42
C GLN A 471 10.64 6.14 14.19
N TYR A 472 10.44 5.51 13.05
CA TYR A 472 10.33 6.18 11.76
C TYR A 472 9.42 5.44 10.82
N ASP A 473 8.68 6.21 10.01
CA ASP A 473 7.90 5.68 8.89
C ASP A 473 8.45 6.24 7.59
N ILE A 474 8.36 5.48 6.50
CA ILE A 474 8.56 6.02 5.16
C ILE A 474 7.23 6.12 4.44
N VAL A 475 6.97 7.29 3.88
CA VAL A 475 5.73 7.65 3.20
C VAL A 475 6.03 7.99 1.74
N CYS A 476 5.22 7.47 0.84
CA CYS A 476 5.24 7.82 -0.58
C CYS A 476 3.85 8.26 -1.03
N ASN A 477 3.72 9.49 -1.50
CA ASN A 477 2.46 10.01 -2.05
C ASN A 477 1.26 9.86 -1.10
N GLY A 478 1.46 10.07 0.19
CA GLY A 478 0.40 9.92 1.19
C GLY A 478 0.12 8.48 1.65
N VAL A 479 0.88 7.51 1.16
CA VAL A 479 0.79 6.10 1.57
C VAL A 479 1.99 5.73 2.41
N GLU A 480 1.76 5.22 3.63
CA GLU A 480 2.80 4.62 4.45
C GLU A 480 3.31 3.34 3.78
N LEU A 481 4.54 3.38 3.30
CA LEU A 481 5.19 2.19 2.74
C LEU A 481 5.74 1.27 3.81
N SER A 482 6.25 1.83 4.91
CA SER A 482 6.92 1.07 5.96
C SER A 482 6.95 1.82 7.27
N SER A 483 6.93 1.07 8.36
CA SER A 483 7.38 1.49 9.68
C SER A 483 8.68 0.80 10.07
N GLY A 484 9.48 1.45 10.90
CA GLY A 484 10.71 0.92 11.44
C GLY A 484 11.12 1.56 12.76
N ALA A 485 12.16 1.03 13.38
CA ALA A 485 12.72 1.61 14.60
C ALA A 485 14.17 1.15 14.82
N VAL A 486 14.94 1.95 15.57
CA VAL A 486 16.04 1.43 16.35
C VAL A 486 15.46 0.69 17.53
N ARG A 487 15.88 -0.56 17.76
CA ARG A 487 15.25 -1.43 18.75
C ARG A 487 15.79 -1.18 20.15
N ASN A 488 14.90 -1.25 21.10
CA ASN A 488 15.29 -1.27 22.51
C ASN A 488 15.85 -2.66 22.84
N HIS A 489 17.18 -2.77 22.91
CA HIS A 489 17.91 -4.00 23.19
C HIS A 489 18.47 -4.06 24.60
N ASP A 490 18.28 -2.97 25.38
CA ASP A 490 18.70 -2.87 26.77
C ASP A 490 17.56 -3.26 27.72
N ILE A 491 17.82 -4.26 28.57
CA ILE A 491 16.80 -4.82 29.46
C ILE A 491 16.33 -3.82 30.52
N GLU A 492 17.21 -2.93 31.01
CA GLU A 492 16.85 -1.95 32.03
C GLU A 492 16.00 -0.82 31.44
N ILE A 493 16.31 -0.39 30.20
CA ILE A 493 15.49 0.56 29.46
C ILE A 493 14.13 -0.08 29.16
N MET A 494 14.10 -1.35 28.73
CA MET A 494 12.88 -2.08 28.44
C MET A 494 11.95 -2.18 29.64
N LYS A 495 12.49 -2.58 30.81
CA LYS A 495 11.73 -2.64 32.06
C LYS A 495 11.12 -1.30 32.43
N LYS A 496 11.91 -0.21 32.33
CA LYS A 496 11.45 1.13 32.71
C LYS A 496 10.38 1.66 31.72
N ALA A 497 10.54 1.43 30.42
CA ALA A 497 9.54 1.82 29.44
C ALA A 497 8.20 1.12 29.65
N PHE A 498 8.23 -0.18 29.91
CA PHE A 498 7.02 -0.97 30.18
C PHE A 498 6.38 -0.62 31.53
N GLU A 499 7.17 -0.33 32.56
CA GLU A 499 6.68 0.17 33.86
C GLU A 499 5.88 1.47 33.67
N LEU A 500 6.39 2.43 32.91
CA LEU A 500 5.69 3.69 32.60
C LEU A 500 4.36 3.46 31.87
N ALA A 501 4.29 2.44 31.01
CA ALA A 501 3.05 2.03 30.34
C ALA A 501 2.17 1.09 31.19
N GLY A 502 2.43 0.97 32.49
CA GLY A 502 1.59 0.22 33.45
C GLY A 502 1.79 -1.29 33.47
N TYR A 503 2.85 -1.83 32.86
CA TYR A 503 3.16 -3.26 32.90
C TYR A 503 4.16 -3.57 34.03
N SER A 504 3.92 -4.69 34.73
CA SER A 504 4.89 -5.24 35.68
C SER A 504 6.01 -5.99 34.94
N GLU A 505 7.12 -6.24 35.65
CA GLU A 505 8.19 -7.10 35.12
C GLU A 505 7.71 -8.54 34.85
N ASP A 506 6.76 -9.04 35.63
CA ASP A 506 6.16 -10.36 35.41
C ASP A 506 5.29 -10.38 34.13
N ASP A 507 4.58 -9.30 33.82
CA ASP A 507 3.86 -9.15 32.56
C ASP A 507 4.83 -9.15 31.37
N LEU A 508 5.95 -8.45 31.51
CA LEU A 508 7.01 -8.39 30.51
C LEU A 508 7.61 -9.78 30.25
N LYS A 509 7.94 -10.53 31.32
CA LYS A 509 8.41 -11.90 31.22
C LYS A 509 7.38 -12.86 30.63
N ALA A 510 6.10 -12.69 30.93
CA ALA A 510 5.04 -13.54 30.43
C ALA A 510 4.74 -13.29 28.95
N LYS A 511 4.66 -12.02 28.55
CA LYS A 511 4.28 -11.63 27.18
C LYS A 511 5.44 -11.68 26.18
N PHE A 512 6.67 -11.35 26.63
CA PHE A 512 7.86 -11.18 25.78
C PHE A 512 9.03 -12.05 26.22
N SER A 513 8.76 -13.23 26.79
CA SER A 513 9.76 -14.11 27.38
C SER A 513 10.99 -14.35 26.50
N ALA A 514 10.81 -14.50 25.18
CA ALA A 514 11.91 -14.76 24.26
C ALA A 514 12.88 -13.58 24.16
N LEU A 515 12.39 -12.35 23.97
CA LEU A 515 13.22 -11.15 23.92
C LEU A 515 13.80 -10.79 25.30
N TYR A 516 12.96 -10.87 26.35
CA TYR A 516 13.41 -10.65 27.72
C TYR A 516 14.59 -11.54 28.09
N ASN A 517 14.54 -12.82 27.74
CA ASN A 517 15.64 -13.76 27.98
C ASN A 517 16.85 -13.46 27.08
N ALA A 518 16.63 -13.25 25.78
CA ALA A 518 17.70 -13.04 24.82
C ALA A 518 18.53 -11.80 25.13
N PHE A 519 17.90 -10.69 25.55
CA PHE A 519 18.61 -9.44 25.83
C PHE A 519 19.50 -9.49 27.08
N GLN A 520 19.38 -10.53 27.88
CA GLN A 520 20.32 -10.79 28.99
C GLN A 520 21.64 -11.44 28.56
N TYR A 521 21.74 -11.84 27.26
CA TYR A 521 22.91 -12.57 26.73
C TYR A 521 23.65 -11.79 25.65
N GLY A 522 23.76 -10.47 25.80
CA GLY A 522 24.60 -9.64 24.95
C GLY A 522 23.94 -9.30 23.59
N ALA A 523 22.73 -8.78 23.63
CA ALA A 523 22.07 -8.27 22.45
C ALA A 523 22.82 -7.06 21.84
N PRO A 524 23.13 -7.05 20.54
CA PRO A 524 23.74 -5.89 19.91
C PRO A 524 22.70 -4.77 19.73
N PRO A 525 23.11 -3.49 19.62
CA PRO A 525 22.24 -2.46 19.04
C PRO A 525 21.79 -2.93 17.65
N HIS A 526 20.51 -2.82 17.36
CA HIS A 526 19.97 -3.23 16.06
C HIS A 526 18.78 -2.37 15.64
N ALA A 527 18.54 -2.31 14.33
CA ALA A 527 17.53 -1.46 13.74
C ALA A 527 17.05 -2.04 12.40
N GLY A 528 15.83 -1.76 12.02
CA GLY A 528 15.28 -2.23 10.76
C GLY A 528 13.93 -1.63 10.42
N MET A 529 13.39 -2.06 9.30
CA MET A 529 12.05 -1.69 8.86
C MET A 529 11.45 -2.75 7.93
N ALA A 530 10.19 -2.56 7.55
CA ALA A 530 9.43 -3.57 6.81
C ALA A 530 8.54 -2.95 5.72
N PRO A 531 9.11 -2.49 4.58
CA PRO A 531 8.32 -1.99 3.46
C PRO A 531 7.29 -2.97 2.94
N GLY A 532 6.02 -2.51 2.83
CA GLY A 532 4.92 -3.30 2.30
C GLY A 532 5.06 -3.54 0.80
N VAL A 533 5.28 -4.79 0.40
CA VAL A 533 5.46 -5.16 -1.02
C VAL A 533 4.20 -4.85 -1.82
N ASP A 534 3.03 -5.19 -1.27
CA ASP A 534 1.75 -4.97 -1.96
C ASP A 534 1.47 -3.47 -2.19
N ARG A 535 1.77 -2.61 -1.19
CA ARG A 535 1.64 -1.15 -1.32
C ARG A 535 2.60 -0.55 -2.35
N MET A 536 3.85 -1.02 -2.38
CA MET A 536 4.81 -0.59 -3.42
C MET A 536 4.30 -0.92 -4.82
N ILE A 537 3.78 -2.13 -5.01
CA ILE A 537 3.29 -2.57 -6.31
C ILE A 537 2.02 -1.79 -6.69
N MET A 538 1.10 -1.58 -5.77
CA MET A 538 -0.10 -0.76 -5.97
C MET A 538 0.25 0.65 -6.49
N LEU A 539 1.23 1.30 -5.86
CA LEU A 539 1.68 2.63 -6.31
C LEU A 539 2.35 2.58 -7.69
N LEU A 540 3.20 1.57 -7.94
CA LEU A 540 3.93 1.43 -9.20
C LEU A 540 3.04 1.05 -10.38
N THR A 541 1.94 0.35 -10.14
CA THR A 541 0.93 0.00 -11.15
C THR A 541 -0.21 1.02 -11.24
N GLU A 542 -0.18 2.05 -10.41
CA GLU A 542 -1.19 3.12 -10.35
C GLU A 542 -2.61 2.58 -10.06
N GLU A 543 -2.71 1.51 -9.28
CA GLU A 543 -4.00 0.96 -8.86
C GLU A 543 -4.53 1.68 -7.61
N GLU A 544 -5.84 1.90 -7.59
CA GLU A 544 -6.52 2.53 -6.45
C GLU A 544 -6.80 1.55 -5.30
N ASN A 545 -6.76 0.25 -5.58
CA ASN A 545 -7.05 -0.80 -4.62
C ASN A 545 -5.94 -1.85 -4.61
N ILE A 546 -5.43 -2.15 -3.43
CA ILE A 546 -4.34 -3.12 -3.23
C ILE A 546 -4.70 -4.54 -3.72
N ARG A 547 -5.99 -4.91 -3.77
CA ARG A 547 -6.44 -6.21 -4.26
C ARG A 547 -6.16 -6.42 -5.75
N GLU A 548 -6.03 -5.36 -6.53
CA GLU A 548 -5.70 -5.41 -7.96
C GLU A 548 -4.28 -5.92 -8.25
N VAL A 549 -3.43 -5.97 -7.22
CA VAL A 549 -2.04 -6.44 -7.35
C VAL A 549 -1.78 -7.77 -6.63
N ILE A 550 -2.83 -8.44 -6.17
CA ILE A 550 -2.81 -9.77 -5.52
C ILE A 550 -3.49 -10.77 -6.43
N ALA A 551 -2.84 -11.92 -6.70
CA ALA A 551 -3.34 -12.89 -7.68
C ALA A 551 -4.71 -13.51 -7.31
N PHE A 552 -4.96 -13.78 -6.04
CA PHE A 552 -6.20 -14.38 -5.53
C PHE A 552 -6.60 -13.67 -4.23
N PRO A 553 -7.06 -12.39 -4.30
CA PRO A 553 -7.41 -11.63 -3.12
C PRO A 553 -8.74 -12.10 -2.52
N MET A 554 -8.89 -11.94 -1.21
CA MET A 554 -10.20 -12.01 -0.56
C MET A 554 -11.03 -10.75 -0.90
N ASN A 555 -12.36 -10.86 -0.76
CA ASN A 555 -13.24 -9.69 -0.80
C ASN A 555 -13.08 -8.81 0.46
N SER A 556 -13.82 -7.70 0.53
CA SER A 556 -13.80 -6.78 1.69
C SER A 556 -14.27 -7.43 2.99
N ASN A 557 -15.00 -8.54 2.94
CA ASN A 557 -15.47 -9.30 4.09
C ASN A 557 -14.53 -10.47 4.47
N ALA A 558 -13.29 -10.45 4.00
CA ALA A 558 -12.30 -11.51 4.21
C ALA A 558 -12.77 -12.90 3.75
N GLN A 559 -13.42 -12.98 2.59
CA GLN A 559 -13.88 -14.22 1.98
C GLN A 559 -13.19 -14.46 0.64
N ASP A 560 -12.71 -15.67 0.41
CA ASP A 560 -12.31 -16.16 -0.91
C ASP A 560 -13.54 -16.81 -1.58
N LEU A 561 -14.12 -16.13 -2.56
CA LEU A 561 -15.32 -16.61 -3.26
C LEU A 561 -15.02 -17.70 -4.30
N LEU A 562 -13.77 -17.88 -4.69
CA LEU A 562 -13.37 -18.93 -5.63
C LEU A 562 -13.23 -20.28 -4.92
N LEU A 563 -12.54 -20.33 -3.78
CA LEU A 563 -12.30 -21.53 -3.01
C LEU A 563 -13.35 -21.77 -1.90
N GLY A 564 -14.19 -20.76 -1.59
CA GLY A 564 -15.20 -20.82 -0.54
C GLY A 564 -14.62 -20.73 0.87
N SER A 565 -13.58 -19.93 1.06
CA SER A 565 -12.95 -19.73 2.37
C SER A 565 -13.47 -18.42 3.03
N PRO A 566 -13.74 -18.40 4.36
CA PRO A 566 -13.67 -19.51 5.30
C PRO A 566 -14.79 -20.54 5.09
N GLY A 567 -14.45 -21.81 5.17
CA GLY A 567 -15.37 -22.93 4.99
C GLY A 567 -15.83 -23.56 6.29
N GLU A 568 -16.89 -24.37 6.22
CA GLU A 568 -17.37 -25.17 7.34
C GLU A 568 -16.38 -26.31 7.68
N VAL A 569 -16.32 -26.66 8.95
CA VAL A 569 -15.55 -27.81 9.44
C VAL A 569 -16.46 -28.87 10.04
N THR A 570 -16.05 -30.12 9.95
CA THR A 570 -16.83 -31.25 10.49
C THR A 570 -16.71 -31.33 12.01
N GLU A 571 -17.71 -31.94 12.66
CA GLU A 571 -17.68 -32.28 14.09
C GLU A 571 -16.42 -33.08 14.48
N GLN A 572 -15.98 -34.00 13.60
CA GLN A 572 -14.75 -34.75 13.83
C GLN A 572 -13.51 -33.86 13.90
N GLN A 573 -13.36 -32.94 12.95
CA GLN A 573 -12.27 -31.97 12.93
C GLN A 573 -12.26 -31.08 14.19
N LEU A 574 -13.44 -30.63 14.64
CA LEU A 574 -13.57 -29.85 15.89
C LEU A 574 -13.13 -30.67 17.11
N ARG A 575 -13.55 -31.95 17.19
CA ARG A 575 -13.13 -32.87 18.28
C ARG A 575 -11.64 -33.14 18.28
N GLU A 576 -11.02 -33.30 17.11
CA GLU A 576 -9.58 -33.53 16.97
C GLU A 576 -8.74 -32.35 17.49
N VAL A 577 -9.23 -31.12 17.37
CA VAL A 577 -8.58 -29.91 17.90
C VAL A 577 -9.16 -29.48 19.25
N HIS A 578 -10.01 -30.29 19.88
CA HIS A 578 -10.59 -30.06 21.20
C HIS A 578 -11.44 -28.79 21.33
N ILE A 579 -12.13 -28.40 20.25
CA ILE A 579 -13.02 -27.20 20.19
C ILE A 579 -14.47 -27.63 20.06
N LYS A 580 -15.36 -26.79 20.58
CA LYS A 580 -16.80 -26.88 20.39
C LYS A 580 -17.34 -25.48 20.03
N LEU A 581 -18.16 -25.43 18.98
CA LEU A 581 -18.91 -24.20 18.66
C LEU A 581 -19.95 -23.92 19.74
N ARG A 582 -20.16 -22.65 20.06
CA ARG A 582 -21.16 -22.17 21.01
C ARG A 582 -22.47 -21.82 20.33
#